data_316c7c00a05a53fbc19e214c6ed3903b
#
_entry.id   316c7c00a05a53fbc19e214c6ed3903b
#
_cell.length_a   1.000
_cell.length_b   1.000
_cell.length_c   1.000
_cell.angle_alpha   90.00
_cell.angle_beta   90.00
_cell.angle_gamma   90.00
#
_symmetry.space_group_name_H-M   'P 1'
#
loop_
_entity.id
_entity.type
_entity.pdbx_description
1 polymer ?
#
loop_
_entity_poly.entity_id
_entity_poly.type
_entity_poly.pdbx_seq_one_letter_code
_entity_poly.pdbx_strand_id
1 'polypeptide(L)'
;EGLLQKQQDEVRNTHEKGWLENHQAKKLEKEVLELDEKVGMVLMLQKGTFIRPLPEDGSVTPLSPLRIRAEIFYHAVPFTKILFMANLSLGLLALGWWVYSCMMRGGDKIRNWRSRWRRIWVWAVWMACLFHWTSYLLRWYIGGRIPLGNGHETMLFLAGFLLLCTCIWQRRFSFLLPAGLLLSGFTLLVAYLSEMNPQITPLMPVLLSPWLSLHVSLIMVSYALFALMCLCSILALSIRRHTWQRQRLTLFCRVLLYPAVLCL
;
A
#
# COMPACT_ATOMS: atom_id res chain seq x y z
N GLU A 1 66.88 7.87 27.97
CA GLU A 1 65.44 7.42 28.02
C GLU A 1 64.58 8.04 26.93
N GLY A 2 64.77 9.31 26.56
CA GLY A 2 63.97 9.99 25.55
C GLY A 2 64.11 9.52 24.09
N LEU A 3 65.27 8.92 23.73
CA LEU A 3 65.54 8.39 22.39
C LEU A 3 64.85 7.01 22.16
N LEU A 4 64.79 6.18 23.17
CA LEU A 4 64.08 4.89 23.12
C LEU A 4 62.58 5.05 23.03
N GLN A 5 62.02 6.05 23.75
CA GLN A 5 60.60 6.37 23.68
C GLN A 5 60.18 6.89 22.27
N LYS A 6 61.03 7.74 21.67
CA LYS A 6 60.79 8.26 20.32
C LYS A 6 60.81 7.15 19.24
N GLN A 7 61.73 6.18 19.37
CA GLN A 7 61.76 5.03 18.47
C GLN A 7 60.57 4.08 18.67
N GLN A 8 60.10 3.88 19.90
CA GLN A 8 58.91 3.09 20.17
C GLN A 8 57.64 3.73 19.61
N ASP A 9 57.51 5.04 19.70
CA ASP A 9 56.38 5.78 19.14
C ASP A 9 56.39 5.77 17.58
N GLU A 10 57.56 5.84 16.96
CA GLU A 10 57.72 5.76 15.53
C GLU A 10 57.36 4.36 14.96
N VAL A 11 57.82 3.29 15.65
CA VAL A 11 57.45 1.90 15.30
C VAL A 11 55.97 1.65 15.52
N ARG A 12 55.38 2.20 16.57
CA ARG A 12 53.95 2.08 16.82
C ARG A 12 53.12 2.81 15.77
N ASN A 13 53.51 4.02 15.35
CA ASN A 13 52.83 4.80 14.31
C ASN A 13 52.95 4.14 12.91
N THR A 14 54.08 3.51 12.61
CA THR A 14 54.23 2.76 11.36
C THR A 14 53.41 1.48 11.34
N HIS A 15 53.31 0.78 12.50
CA HIS A 15 52.46 -0.38 12.63
C HIS A 15 50.96 -0.04 12.52
N GLU A 16 50.52 1.05 13.11
CA GLU A 16 49.13 1.53 13.00
C GLU A 16 48.79 1.98 11.56
N LYS A 17 49.71 2.66 10.87
CA LYS A 17 49.53 3.02 9.45
C LYS A 17 49.43 1.80 8.54
N GLY A 18 50.32 0.82 8.73
CA GLY A 18 50.27 -0.43 7.97
C GLY A 18 49.01 -1.26 8.24
N TRP A 19 48.48 -1.22 9.47
CA TRP A 19 47.23 -1.88 9.80
C TRP A 19 46.04 -1.20 9.17
N LEU A 20 46.01 0.15 9.18
CA LEU A 20 44.95 0.95 8.54
C LEU A 20 44.95 0.78 7.02
N GLU A 21 46.14 0.76 6.38
CA GLU A 21 46.22 0.53 4.93
C GLU A 21 45.77 -0.89 4.55
N ASN A 22 46.13 -1.90 5.35
CA ASN A 22 45.67 -3.28 5.11
C ASN A 22 44.16 -3.44 5.34
N HIS A 23 43.58 -2.70 6.27
CA HIS A 23 42.13 -2.73 6.51
C HIS A 23 41.35 -2.03 5.43
N GLN A 24 41.87 -0.91 4.93
CA GLN A 24 41.32 -0.19 3.80
C GLN A 24 41.45 -1.00 2.49
N ALA A 25 42.58 -1.65 2.26
CA ALA A 25 42.77 -2.52 1.11
C ALA A 25 41.80 -3.72 1.12
N LYS A 26 41.59 -4.39 2.25
CA LYS A 26 40.58 -5.45 2.38
C LYS A 26 39.16 -4.99 2.19
N LYS A 27 38.84 -3.78 2.66
CA LYS A 27 37.52 -3.19 2.44
C LYS A 27 37.27 -2.87 0.98
N LEU A 28 38.27 -2.30 0.30
CA LEU A 28 38.21 -1.99 -1.13
C LEU A 28 38.10 -3.26 -1.97
N GLU A 29 38.85 -4.29 -1.64
CA GLU A 29 38.78 -5.61 -2.29
C GLU A 29 37.38 -6.21 -2.20
N LYS A 30 36.74 -6.11 -1.02
CA LYS A 30 35.36 -6.56 -0.82
C LYS A 30 34.36 -5.75 -1.63
N GLU A 31 34.51 -4.42 -1.68
CA GLU A 31 33.64 -3.54 -2.48
C GLU A 31 33.80 -3.81 -3.98
N VAL A 32 35.02 -4.07 -4.45
CA VAL A 32 35.29 -4.43 -5.86
C VAL A 32 34.69 -5.78 -6.22
N LEU A 33 34.77 -6.79 -5.32
CA LEU A 33 34.12 -8.09 -5.52
C LEU A 33 32.59 -7.98 -5.59
N GLU A 34 31.98 -7.19 -4.72
CA GLU A 34 30.53 -6.92 -4.78
C GLU A 34 30.12 -6.18 -6.06
N LEU A 35 30.98 -5.28 -6.56
CA LEU A 35 30.72 -4.55 -7.80
C LEU A 35 30.83 -5.47 -9.02
N ASP A 36 31.83 -6.34 -9.03
CA ASP A 36 32.02 -7.33 -10.11
C ASP A 36 30.87 -8.33 -10.18
N GLU A 37 30.36 -8.79 -9.03
CA GLU A 37 29.17 -9.64 -8.96
C GLU A 37 27.93 -8.92 -9.51
N LYS A 38 27.73 -7.66 -9.13
CA LYS A 38 26.60 -6.85 -9.60
C LYS A 38 26.71 -6.57 -11.11
N VAL A 39 27.88 -6.24 -11.63
CA VAL A 39 28.13 -6.03 -13.06
C VAL A 39 27.94 -7.32 -13.84
N GLY A 40 28.45 -8.45 -13.33
CA GLY A 40 28.21 -9.77 -13.90
C GLY A 40 26.73 -10.11 -14.00
N MET A 41 25.96 -9.81 -12.96
CA MET A 41 24.51 -10.00 -12.93
C MET A 41 23.78 -9.13 -13.97
N VAL A 42 24.15 -7.87 -14.10
CA VAL A 42 23.58 -6.95 -15.10
C VAL A 42 23.90 -7.41 -16.52
N LEU A 43 25.12 -7.85 -16.78
CA LEU A 43 25.53 -8.39 -18.09
C LEU A 43 24.79 -9.68 -18.45
N MET A 44 24.54 -10.56 -17.48
CA MET A 44 23.73 -11.77 -17.67
C MET A 44 22.26 -11.44 -17.94
N LEU A 45 21.70 -10.43 -17.26
CA LEU A 45 20.35 -9.94 -17.53
C LEU A 45 20.23 -9.33 -18.93
N GLN A 46 21.23 -8.57 -19.37
CA GLN A 46 21.26 -7.94 -20.69
C GLN A 46 21.41 -8.96 -21.83
N LYS A 47 22.13 -10.07 -21.59
CA LYS A 47 22.28 -11.19 -22.53
C LYS A 47 21.10 -12.16 -22.51
N GLY A 48 20.12 -11.98 -21.62
CA GLY A 48 18.99 -12.90 -21.45
C GLY A 48 19.39 -14.29 -20.91
N THR A 49 20.61 -14.44 -20.41
CA THR A 49 21.20 -15.69 -19.90
C THR A 49 21.22 -15.76 -18.38
N PHE A 50 20.48 -14.87 -17.71
CA PHE A 50 20.39 -14.90 -16.25
C PHE A 50 19.65 -16.16 -15.79
N ILE A 51 20.41 -17.20 -15.50
CA ILE A 51 19.94 -18.35 -14.77
C ILE A 51 20.19 -18.04 -13.29
N ARG A 52 19.11 -17.78 -12.54
CA ARG A 52 19.19 -17.66 -11.08
C ARG A 52 19.89 -18.92 -10.57
N PRO A 53 20.97 -18.80 -9.75
CA PRO A 53 21.60 -19.99 -9.19
C PRO A 53 20.52 -20.86 -8.54
N LEU A 54 20.43 -22.13 -8.99
CA LEU A 54 19.48 -23.08 -8.44
C LEU A 54 19.77 -23.21 -6.94
N PRO A 55 18.74 -23.17 -6.08
CA PRO A 55 18.89 -23.67 -4.72
C PRO A 55 19.36 -25.12 -4.83
N GLU A 56 20.32 -25.53 -4.01
CA GLU A 56 20.87 -26.90 -4.00
C GLU A 56 19.83 -28.01 -3.86
N ASP A 57 18.62 -27.67 -3.45
CA ASP A 57 17.50 -28.61 -3.19
C ASP A 57 16.66 -28.99 -4.42
N GLY A 58 17.03 -28.60 -5.63
CA GLY A 58 16.38 -29.07 -6.87
C GLY A 58 14.90 -28.69 -7.08
N SER A 59 14.29 -27.88 -6.21
CA SER A 59 12.87 -27.53 -6.24
C SER A 59 12.58 -26.20 -6.97
N VAL A 60 13.17 -25.99 -8.12
CA VAL A 60 12.84 -24.79 -8.91
C VAL A 60 11.65 -25.11 -9.80
N THR A 61 10.46 -24.66 -9.39
CA THR A 61 9.34 -24.57 -10.30
C THR A 61 9.68 -23.56 -11.41
N PRO A 62 9.66 -23.97 -12.70
CA PRO A 62 9.96 -23.07 -13.80
C PRO A 62 8.97 -21.89 -13.76
N LEU A 63 9.49 -20.66 -13.71
CA LEU A 63 8.68 -19.46 -13.75
C LEU A 63 7.91 -19.44 -15.07
N SER A 64 6.58 -19.44 -14.99
CA SER A 64 5.76 -19.37 -16.21
C SER A 64 6.04 -18.03 -16.93
N PRO A 65 6.19 -18.02 -18.26
CA PRO A 65 6.45 -16.80 -19.02
C PRO A 65 5.36 -15.74 -18.84
N LEU A 66 4.13 -16.16 -18.51
CA LEU A 66 3.02 -15.27 -18.18
C LEU A 66 3.26 -14.49 -16.86
N ARG A 67 3.84 -15.15 -15.86
CA ARG A 67 4.16 -14.52 -14.57
C ARG A 67 5.23 -13.45 -14.72
N ILE A 68 6.25 -13.71 -15.55
CA ILE A 68 7.32 -12.73 -15.85
C ILE A 68 6.73 -11.51 -16.57
N ARG A 69 5.86 -11.71 -17.57
CA ARG A 69 5.19 -10.61 -18.27
C ARG A 69 4.28 -9.80 -17.34
N ALA A 70 3.56 -10.46 -16.44
CA ALA A 70 2.71 -9.80 -15.45
C ALA A 70 3.54 -8.94 -14.49
N GLU A 71 4.71 -9.41 -14.07
CA GLU A 71 5.64 -8.68 -13.19
C GLU A 71 6.22 -7.46 -13.89
N ILE A 72 6.68 -7.60 -15.14
CA ILE A 72 7.16 -6.47 -15.95
C ILE A 72 6.06 -5.42 -16.12
N PHE A 73 4.83 -5.84 -16.43
CA PHE A 73 3.68 -4.94 -16.55
C PHE A 73 3.36 -4.24 -15.23
N TYR A 74 3.38 -4.98 -14.12
CA TYR A 74 3.09 -4.41 -12.79
C TYR A 74 4.12 -3.33 -12.39
N HIS A 75 5.40 -3.53 -12.70
CA HIS A 75 6.45 -2.55 -12.42
C HIS A 75 6.49 -1.38 -13.41
N ALA A 76 6.03 -1.57 -14.65
CA ALA A 76 5.93 -0.50 -15.65
C ALA A 76 4.84 0.53 -15.30
N VAL A 77 3.78 0.11 -14.60
CA VAL A 77 2.66 0.98 -14.21
C VAL A 77 2.76 1.35 -12.73
N PRO A 78 2.87 2.63 -12.37
CA PRO A 78 2.93 3.05 -10.97
C PRO A 78 1.52 3.03 -10.33
N PHE A 79 0.96 1.82 -10.12
CA PHE A 79 -0.42 1.62 -9.66
C PHE A 79 -0.75 2.40 -8.40
N THR A 80 0.10 2.33 -7.37
CA THR A 80 -0.13 3.02 -6.10
C THR A 80 -0.24 4.52 -6.27
N LYS A 81 0.66 5.12 -7.11
CA LYS A 81 0.65 6.55 -7.41
C LYS A 81 -0.63 6.96 -8.12
N ILE A 82 -1.03 6.23 -9.15
CA ILE A 82 -2.27 6.51 -9.90
C ILE A 82 -3.49 6.38 -8.98
N LEU A 83 -3.55 5.32 -8.17
CA LEU A 83 -4.67 5.03 -7.29
C LEU A 83 -4.86 6.10 -6.21
N PHE A 84 -3.81 6.52 -5.49
CA PHE A 84 -3.99 7.54 -4.46
C PHE A 84 -4.37 8.89 -5.06
N MET A 85 -3.75 9.29 -6.19
CA MET A 85 -4.10 10.53 -6.88
C MET A 85 -5.55 10.52 -7.36
N ALA A 86 -5.97 9.43 -7.99
CA ALA A 86 -7.36 9.27 -8.47
C ALA A 86 -8.36 9.27 -7.31
N ASN A 87 -8.13 8.49 -6.26
CA ASN A 87 -9.04 8.40 -5.13
C ASN A 87 -9.16 9.72 -4.36
N LEU A 88 -8.04 10.44 -4.14
CA LEU A 88 -8.08 11.74 -3.47
C LEU A 88 -8.77 12.80 -4.32
N SER A 89 -8.44 12.91 -5.61
CA SER A 89 -9.05 13.89 -6.50
C SER A 89 -10.56 13.62 -6.67
N LEU A 90 -10.95 12.38 -6.94
CA LEU A 90 -12.35 11.98 -7.01
C LEU A 90 -13.07 12.20 -5.68
N GLY A 91 -12.41 11.92 -4.55
CA GLY A 91 -12.95 12.10 -3.22
C GLY A 91 -13.22 13.57 -2.89
N LEU A 92 -12.29 14.47 -3.21
CA LEU A 92 -12.46 15.93 -3.03
C LEU A 92 -13.56 16.48 -3.93
N LEU A 93 -13.59 16.08 -5.20
CA LEU A 93 -14.66 16.48 -6.13
C LEU A 93 -16.03 15.96 -5.69
N ALA A 94 -16.10 14.71 -5.23
CA ALA A 94 -17.32 14.11 -4.70
C ALA A 94 -17.80 14.79 -3.42
N LEU A 95 -16.86 15.21 -2.55
CA LEU A 95 -17.18 15.98 -1.33
C LEU A 95 -17.77 17.34 -1.68
N GLY A 96 -17.13 18.08 -2.60
CA GLY A 96 -17.64 19.35 -3.10
C GLY A 96 -19.04 19.22 -3.71
N TRP A 97 -19.24 18.19 -4.55
CA TRP A 97 -20.55 17.89 -5.12
C TRP A 97 -21.59 17.52 -4.05
N TRP A 98 -21.21 16.74 -3.03
CA TRP A 98 -22.10 16.36 -1.94
C TRP A 98 -22.52 17.57 -1.12
N VAL A 99 -21.58 18.44 -0.71
CA VAL A 99 -21.85 19.69 -0.01
C VAL A 99 -22.75 20.60 -0.83
N TYR A 100 -22.41 20.82 -2.11
CA TYR A 100 -23.25 21.61 -3.03
C TYR A 100 -24.66 21.05 -3.12
N SER A 101 -24.82 19.74 -3.25
CA SER A 101 -26.13 19.10 -3.33
C SER A 101 -26.93 19.17 -2.02
N CYS A 102 -26.27 19.32 -0.86
CA CYS A 102 -26.92 19.55 0.42
C CYS A 102 -27.41 21.01 0.58
N MET A 103 -26.68 21.96 0.00
CA MET A 103 -27.04 23.40 0.05
C MET A 103 -28.20 23.75 -0.89
N MET A 104 -28.28 23.12 -2.04
CA MET A 104 -29.33 23.37 -3.03
C MET A 104 -30.67 22.79 -2.58
N ARG A 105 -31.61 23.68 -2.19
CA ARG A 105 -33.02 23.41 -2.01
C ARG A 105 -33.76 23.79 -3.31
N GLY A 106 -34.27 22.79 -4.06
CA GLY A 106 -34.91 23.15 -5.31
C GLY A 106 -35.79 22.06 -5.93
N GLY A 107 -36.63 22.47 -6.87
CA GLY A 107 -37.70 21.70 -7.51
C GLY A 107 -37.23 20.50 -8.38
N ASP A 108 -38.15 19.94 -9.14
CA ASP A 108 -38.00 18.68 -9.89
C ASP A 108 -36.82 18.62 -10.87
N LYS A 109 -36.47 19.75 -11.50
CA LYS A 109 -35.31 19.82 -12.41
C LYS A 109 -34.00 19.55 -11.69
N ILE A 110 -33.84 20.08 -10.46
CA ILE A 110 -32.63 19.88 -9.64
C ILE A 110 -32.59 18.43 -9.15
N ARG A 111 -33.73 17.82 -8.82
CA ARG A 111 -33.82 16.41 -8.41
C ARG A 111 -33.35 15.47 -9.52
N ASN A 112 -33.76 15.68 -10.77
CA ASN A 112 -33.38 14.90 -11.93
C ASN A 112 -31.90 15.08 -12.27
N TRP A 113 -31.37 16.30 -12.21
CA TRP A 113 -29.95 16.61 -12.37
C TRP A 113 -29.10 15.92 -11.33
N ARG A 114 -29.49 16.00 -10.03
CA ARG A 114 -28.82 15.32 -8.91
C ARG A 114 -28.81 13.80 -9.09
N SER A 115 -29.87 13.19 -9.57
CA SER A 115 -29.94 11.74 -9.78
C SER A 115 -29.01 11.27 -10.90
N ARG A 116 -28.84 12.08 -11.96
CA ARG A 116 -27.93 11.80 -13.07
C ARG A 116 -26.48 11.85 -12.63
N TRP A 117 -26.08 12.91 -11.92
CA TRP A 117 -24.72 13.06 -11.39
C TRP A 117 -24.39 11.98 -10.37
N ARG A 118 -25.33 11.60 -9.52
CA ARG A 118 -25.13 10.50 -8.59
C ARG A 118 -24.82 9.18 -9.30
N ARG A 119 -25.42 8.90 -10.42
CA ARG A 119 -25.10 7.69 -11.21
C ARG A 119 -23.68 7.74 -11.74
N ILE A 120 -23.23 8.89 -12.24
CA ILE A 120 -21.83 9.07 -12.70
C ILE A 120 -20.86 8.79 -11.56
N TRP A 121 -21.10 9.34 -10.37
CA TRP A 121 -20.26 9.12 -9.21
C TRP A 121 -20.23 7.64 -8.77
N VAL A 122 -21.36 6.97 -8.80
CA VAL A 122 -21.45 5.53 -8.49
C VAL A 122 -20.58 4.73 -9.46
N TRP A 123 -20.65 5.02 -10.76
CA TRP A 123 -19.80 4.36 -11.75
C TRP A 123 -18.33 4.68 -11.56
N ALA A 124 -17.98 5.92 -11.24
CA ALA A 124 -16.60 6.31 -10.97
C ALA A 124 -15.99 5.53 -9.79
N VAL A 125 -16.75 5.36 -8.69
CA VAL A 125 -16.30 4.57 -7.54
C VAL A 125 -16.15 3.09 -7.89
N TRP A 126 -17.07 2.51 -8.68
CA TRP A 126 -16.95 1.12 -9.13
C TRP A 126 -15.72 0.92 -10.01
N MET A 127 -15.43 1.86 -10.93
CA MET A 127 -14.23 1.82 -11.77
C MET A 127 -12.94 1.93 -10.94
N ALA A 128 -12.91 2.83 -9.97
CA ALA A 128 -11.78 2.95 -9.03
C ALA A 128 -11.59 1.67 -8.22
N CYS A 129 -12.67 1.06 -7.74
CA CYS A 129 -12.66 -0.20 -7.02
C CYS A 129 -12.15 -1.35 -7.88
N LEU A 130 -12.64 -1.50 -9.10
CA LEU A 130 -12.18 -2.52 -10.05
C LEU A 130 -10.69 -2.36 -10.37
N PHE A 131 -10.24 -1.14 -10.66
CA PHE A 131 -8.84 -0.88 -10.95
C PHE A 131 -7.94 -1.20 -9.76
N HIS A 132 -8.39 -0.85 -8.54
CA HIS A 132 -7.68 -1.17 -7.30
C HIS A 132 -7.54 -2.68 -7.10
N TRP A 133 -8.66 -3.42 -7.19
CA TRP A 133 -8.66 -4.87 -6.99
C TRP A 133 -7.90 -5.61 -8.11
N THR A 134 -7.91 -5.10 -9.34
CA THR A 134 -7.06 -5.63 -10.42
C THR A 134 -5.58 -5.53 -10.06
N SER A 135 -5.14 -4.36 -9.57
CA SER A 135 -3.76 -4.18 -9.09
C SER A 135 -3.41 -5.14 -7.94
N TYR A 136 -4.32 -5.30 -6.98
CA TYR A 136 -4.14 -6.19 -5.83
C TYR A 136 -4.07 -7.66 -6.23
N LEU A 137 -4.98 -8.12 -7.11
CA LEU A 137 -5.01 -9.49 -7.64
C LEU A 137 -3.78 -9.80 -8.51
N LEU A 138 -3.33 -8.82 -9.30
CA LEU A 138 -2.10 -8.95 -10.10
C LEU A 138 -0.89 -9.17 -9.18
N ARG A 139 -0.81 -8.41 -8.08
CA ARG A 139 0.23 -8.59 -7.07
C ARG A 139 0.15 -9.96 -6.40
N TRP A 140 -1.06 -10.45 -6.10
CA TRP A 140 -1.29 -11.79 -5.58
C TRP A 140 -0.80 -12.86 -6.56
N TYR A 141 -1.16 -12.74 -7.84
CA TYR A 141 -0.74 -13.67 -8.89
C TYR A 141 0.80 -13.72 -9.04
N ILE A 142 1.46 -12.56 -9.06
CA ILE A 142 2.92 -12.46 -9.16
C ILE A 142 3.60 -13.04 -7.92
N GLY A 143 3.14 -12.67 -6.72
CA GLY A 143 3.71 -13.12 -5.45
C GLY A 143 3.44 -14.59 -5.12
N GLY A 144 2.39 -15.19 -5.72
CA GLY A 144 1.97 -16.57 -5.41
C GLY A 144 1.43 -16.76 -3.98
N ARG A 145 1.19 -15.65 -3.27
CA ARG A 145 0.71 -15.60 -1.88
C ARG A 145 -0.22 -14.43 -1.66
N ILE A 146 -1.03 -14.48 -0.62
CA ILE A 146 -1.86 -13.34 -0.22
C ILE A 146 -0.95 -12.16 0.10
N PRO A 147 -1.12 -10.98 -0.54
CA PRO A 147 -0.25 -9.83 -0.34
C PRO A 147 -0.59 -9.10 0.97
N LEU A 148 -0.14 -9.64 2.09
CA LEU A 148 -0.25 -9.11 3.45
C LEU A 148 1.08 -9.23 4.22
N GLY A 149 2.18 -9.44 3.50
CA GLY A 149 3.48 -9.72 4.10
C GLY A 149 4.28 -8.49 4.52
N ASN A 150 3.92 -7.30 4.05
CA ASN A 150 4.58 -6.05 4.43
C ASN A 150 3.57 -4.91 4.61
N GLY A 151 4.02 -3.81 5.21
CA GLY A 151 3.17 -2.65 5.49
C GLY A 151 2.51 -2.06 4.23
N HIS A 152 3.21 -2.05 3.10
CA HIS A 152 2.66 -1.58 1.82
C HIS A 152 1.47 -2.46 1.36
N GLU A 153 1.61 -3.77 1.47
CA GLU A 153 0.55 -4.73 1.09
C GLU A 153 -0.67 -4.62 1.99
N THR A 154 -0.45 -4.44 3.31
CA THR A 154 -1.55 -4.25 4.27
C THR A 154 -2.30 -2.95 4.02
N MET A 155 -1.61 -1.85 3.68
CA MET A 155 -2.26 -0.58 3.32
C MET A 155 -3.03 -0.68 2.01
N LEU A 156 -2.52 -1.40 1.01
CA LEU A 156 -3.26 -1.71 -0.22
C LEU A 156 -4.55 -2.48 0.08
N PHE A 157 -4.46 -3.54 0.90
CA PHE A 157 -5.63 -4.31 1.31
C PHE A 157 -6.67 -3.44 2.02
N LEU A 158 -6.23 -2.64 2.99
CA LEU A 158 -7.07 -1.71 3.76
C LEU A 158 -7.81 -0.73 2.84
N ALA A 159 -7.08 -0.09 1.92
CA ALA A 159 -7.66 0.85 0.96
C ALA A 159 -8.68 0.18 0.02
N GLY A 160 -8.38 -1.03 -0.46
CA GLY A 160 -9.29 -1.83 -1.29
C GLY A 160 -10.57 -2.21 -0.55
N PHE A 161 -10.46 -2.60 0.72
CA PHE A 161 -11.61 -2.92 1.56
C PHE A 161 -12.49 -1.69 1.82
N LEU A 162 -11.90 -0.52 2.08
CA LEU A 162 -12.62 0.75 2.22
C LEU A 162 -13.41 1.11 0.95
N LEU A 163 -12.81 0.94 -0.23
CA LEU A 163 -13.50 1.14 -1.51
C LEU A 163 -14.65 0.14 -1.70
N LEU A 164 -14.45 -1.12 -1.33
CA LEU A 164 -15.47 -2.15 -1.42
C LEU A 164 -16.68 -1.81 -0.52
N CYS A 165 -16.43 -1.44 0.73
CA CYS A 165 -17.46 -0.96 1.65
C CYS A 165 -18.22 0.23 1.07
N THR A 166 -17.49 1.17 0.46
CA THR A 166 -18.08 2.33 -0.21
C THR A 166 -18.99 1.90 -1.37
N CYS A 167 -18.53 0.99 -2.23
CA CYS A 167 -19.33 0.46 -3.33
C CYS A 167 -20.64 -0.18 -2.88
N ILE A 168 -20.61 -0.95 -1.79
CA ILE A 168 -21.78 -1.67 -1.26
C ILE A 168 -22.80 -0.69 -0.66
N TRP A 169 -22.35 0.23 0.20
CA TRP A 169 -23.25 1.05 1.01
C TRP A 169 -23.53 2.45 0.48
N GLN A 170 -22.83 2.94 -0.57
CA GLN A 170 -23.05 4.28 -1.15
C GLN A 170 -24.47 4.54 -1.62
N ARG A 171 -25.21 3.48 -2.02
CA ARG A 171 -26.62 3.62 -2.45
C ARG A 171 -27.54 3.98 -1.28
N ARG A 172 -27.24 3.51 -0.11
CA ARG A 172 -28.02 3.74 1.12
C ARG A 172 -27.57 5.01 1.87
N PHE A 173 -26.27 5.31 1.79
CA PHE A 173 -25.65 6.43 2.50
C PHE A 173 -24.79 7.25 1.55
N SER A 174 -25.38 8.32 0.98
CA SER A 174 -24.72 9.13 -0.06
C SER A 174 -23.45 9.86 0.40
N PHE A 175 -23.30 10.11 1.72
CA PHE A 175 -22.09 10.70 2.29
C PHE A 175 -20.89 9.74 2.27
N LEU A 176 -21.16 8.43 2.20
CA LEU A 176 -20.11 7.41 2.22
C LEU A 176 -19.26 7.45 0.95
N LEU A 177 -19.82 7.93 -0.14
CA LEU A 177 -19.11 8.04 -1.42
C LEU A 177 -17.86 8.94 -1.32
N PRO A 178 -17.96 10.24 -0.93
CA PRO A 178 -16.76 11.06 -0.74
C PRO A 178 -15.89 10.58 0.41
N ALA A 179 -16.49 10.12 1.51
CA ALA A 179 -15.79 9.68 2.71
C ALA A 179 -14.90 8.45 2.43
N GLY A 180 -15.42 7.45 1.75
CA GLY A 180 -14.68 6.24 1.44
C GLY A 180 -13.57 6.46 0.41
N LEU A 181 -13.83 7.29 -0.62
CA LEU A 181 -12.79 7.69 -1.58
C LEU A 181 -11.63 8.43 -0.90
N LEU A 182 -11.94 9.42 -0.06
CA LEU A 182 -10.92 10.17 0.67
C LEU A 182 -10.13 9.27 1.60
N LEU A 183 -10.81 8.44 2.39
CA LEU A 183 -10.15 7.55 3.36
C LEU A 183 -9.26 6.52 2.66
N SER A 184 -9.74 5.90 1.58
CA SER A 184 -8.94 5.02 0.74
C SER A 184 -7.75 5.74 0.11
N GLY A 185 -7.96 6.95 -0.42
CA GLY A 185 -6.90 7.76 -1.00
C GLY A 185 -5.83 8.15 0.01
N PHE A 186 -6.21 8.53 1.24
CA PHE A 186 -5.27 8.83 2.33
C PHE A 186 -4.48 7.59 2.76
N THR A 187 -5.13 6.43 2.85
CA THR A 187 -4.45 5.17 3.17
C THR A 187 -3.37 4.84 2.13
N LEU A 188 -3.68 5.01 0.85
CA LEU A 188 -2.72 4.80 -0.24
C LEU A 188 -1.63 5.88 -0.27
N LEU A 189 -1.96 7.13 0.07
CA LEU A 189 -0.98 8.20 0.20
C LEU A 189 0.03 7.90 1.30
N VAL A 190 -0.43 7.42 2.47
CA VAL A 190 0.44 6.97 3.56
C VAL A 190 1.35 5.83 3.08
N ALA A 191 0.81 4.84 2.37
CA ALA A 191 1.60 3.75 1.80
C ALA A 191 2.67 4.23 0.81
N TYR A 192 2.39 5.31 0.07
CA TYR A 192 3.31 5.90 -0.90
C TYR A 192 4.39 6.76 -0.24
N LEU A 193 4.03 7.56 0.79
CA LEU A 193 4.95 8.49 1.46
C LEU A 193 5.85 7.82 2.50
N SER A 194 5.42 6.72 3.10
CA SER A 194 6.10 6.09 4.23
C SER A 194 7.31 5.22 3.86
N GLU A 195 7.90 5.40 2.69
CA GLU A 195 9.06 4.62 2.20
C GLU A 195 8.91 3.09 2.35
N MET A 196 7.67 2.62 2.48
CA MET A 196 7.36 1.20 2.56
C MET A 196 7.78 0.53 1.25
N ASN A 197 8.64 -0.47 1.35
CA ASN A 197 9.17 -1.16 0.17
C ASN A 197 8.02 -1.75 -0.67
N PRO A 198 7.79 -1.27 -1.91
CA PRO A 198 6.75 -1.78 -2.77
C PRO A 198 7.13 -3.11 -3.45
N GLN A 199 8.38 -3.58 -3.28
CA GLN A 199 8.87 -4.80 -3.89
C GLN A 199 8.13 -6.03 -3.36
N ILE A 200 7.95 -7.02 -4.23
CA ILE A 200 7.36 -8.31 -3.87
C ILE A 200 8.50 -9.20 -3.38
N THR A 201 8.78 -9.11 -2.07
CA THR A 201 9.84 -9.91 -1.44
C THR A 201 9.32 -11.28 -0.99
N PRO A 202 10.12 -12.35 -1.07
CA PRO A 202 9.77 -13.62 -0.45
C PRO A 202 9.60 -13.44 1.06
N LEU A 203 8.57 -14.07 1.64
CA LEU A 203 8.35 -14.05 3.08
C LEU A 203 9.30 -15.00 3.79
N MET A 204 9.66 -14.64 5.03
CA MET A 204 10.30 -15.60 5.93
C MET A 204 9.36 -16.79 6.18
N PRO A 205 9.89 -18.02 6.37
CA PRO A 205 9.08 -19.23 6.54
C PRO A 205 8.01 -19.13 7.63
N VAL A 206 8.28 -18.40 8.71
CA VAL A 206 7.35 -18.16 9.82
C VAL A 206 6.10 -17.39 9.39
N LEU A 207 6.21 -16.51 8.37
CA LEU A 207 5.11 -15.68 7.87
C LEU A 207 4.28 -16.37 6.76
N LEU A 208 4.63 -17.58 6.35
CA LEU A 208 3.91 -18.34 5.32
C LEU A 208 2.64 -19.02 5.84
N SER A 209 2.35 -18.95 7.15
CA SER A 209 1.16 -19.58 7.72
C SER A 209 -0.14 -18.94 7.19
N PRO A 210 -1.06 -19.72 6.60
CA PRO A 210 -2.36 -19.23 6.16
C PRO A 210 -3.20 -18.63 7.30
N TRP A 211 -3.05 -19.17 8.51
CA TRP A 211 -3.74 -18.66 9.71
C TRP A 211 -3.28 -17.26 10.09
N LEU A 212 -1.99 -16.97 9.97
CA LEU A 212 -1.46 -15.63 10.22
C LEU A 212 -2.02 -14.63 9.20
N SER A 213 -2.05 -14.99 7.92
CA SER A 213 -2.61 -14.14 6.88
C SER A 213 -4.10 -13.86 7.10
N LEU A 214 -4.86 -14.87 7.54
CA LEU A 214 -6.28 -14.71 7.89
C LEU A 214 -6.44 -13.77 9.09
N HIS A 215 -5.68 -13.97 10.15
CA HIS A 215 -5.71 -13.12 11.35
C HIS A 215 -5.38 -11.66 11.02
N VAL A 216 -4.31 -11.41 10.28
CA VAL A 216 -3.92 -10.06 9.84
C VAL A 216 -5.03 -9.42 8.99
N SER A 217 -5.65 -10.16 8.06
CA SER A 217 -6.73 -9.64 7.23
C SER A 217 -7.95 -9.23 8.05
N LEU A 218 -8.34 -10.01 9.06
CA LEU A 218 -9.44 -9.69 9.96
C LEU A 218 -9.18 -8.43 10.78
N ILE A 219 -7.98 -8.29 11.35
CA ILE A 219 -7.57 -7.08 12.06
C ILE A 219 -7.60 -5.86 11.13
N MET A 220 -7.11 -5.97 9.90
CA MET A 220 -7.15 -4.87 8.94
C MET A 220 -8.58 -4.48 8.55
N VAL A 221 -9.48 -5.45 8.41
CA VAL A 221 -10.92 -5.20 8.23
C VAL A 221 -11.50 -4.44 9.41
N SER A 222 -11.19 -4.84 10.64
CA SER A 222 -11.62 -4.14 11.86
C SER A 222 -11.15 -2.68 11.84
N TYR A 223 -9.88 -2.42 11.56
CA TYR A 223 -9.34 -1.05 11.49
C TYR A 223 -10.03 -0.21 10.40
N ALA A 224 -10.31 -0.78 9.23
CA ALA A 224 -11.07 -0.10 8.18
C ALA A 224 -12.46 0.32 8.64
N LEU A 225 -13.17 -0.57 9.34
CA LEU A 225 -14.51 -0.29 9.87
C LEU A 225 -14.46 0.78 10.96
N PHE A 226 -13.49 0.75 11.87
CA PHE A 226 -13.31 1.80 12.89
C PHE A 226 -12.97 3.15 12.26
N ALA A 227 -12.13 3.19 11.21
CA ALA A 227 -11.81 4.42 10.50
C ALA A 227 -13.05 5.02 9.82
N LEU A 228 -13.90 4.19 9.19
CA LEU A 228 -15.19 4.63 8.65
C LEU A 228 -16.13 5.15 9.74
N MET A 229 -16.20 4.48 10.88
CA MET A 229 -17.02 4.91 12.02
C MET A 229 -16.54 6.25 12.58
N CYS A 230 -15.22 6.44 12.72
CA CYS A 230 -14.62 7.70 13.17
C CYS A 230 -15.03 8.85 12.25
N LEU A 231 -14.88 8.66 10.95
CA LEU A 231 -15.23 9.67 9.94
C LEU A 231 -16.74 9.97 9.94
N CYS A 232 -17.59 8.96 10.06
CA CYS A 232 -19.03 9.12 10.18
C CYS A 232 -19.43 9.87 11.47
N SER A 233 -18.73 9.62 12.58
CA SER A 233 -18.97 10.29 13.84
C SER A 233 -18.60 11.78 13.78
N ILE A 234 -17.48 12.11 13.15
CA ILE A 234 -17.06 13.51 12.91
C ILE A 234 -18.10 14.23 12.05
N LEU A 235 -18.57 13.59 10.98
CA LEU A 235 -19.62 14.15 10.11
C LEU A 235 -20.95 14.33 10.89
N ALA A 236 -21.33 13.37 11.73
CA ALA A 236 -22.54 13.47 12.55
C ALA A 236 -22.47 14.62 13.56
N LEU A 237 -21.30 14.93 14.09
CA LEU A 237 -21.07 16.07 14.97
C LEU A 237 -21.14 17.41 14.22
N SER A 238 -20.63 17.44 12.98
CA SER A 238 -20.64 18.63 12.14
C SER A 238 -22.05 19.01 11.66
N ILE A 239 -22.96 18.03 11.50
CA ILE A 239 -24.32 18.25 11.01
C ILE A 239 -25.25 18.57 12.20
N ARG A 240 -25.21 19.80 12.68
CA ARG A 240 -26.07 20.23 13.82
C ARG A 240 -27.55 20.41 13.45
N ARG A 241 -27.89 20.79 12.21
CA ARG A 241 -29.24 21.23 11.79
C ARG A 241 -30.17 20.13 11.27
N HIS A 242 -29.66 18.94 10.88
CA HIS A 242 -30.47 17.87 10.26
C HIS A 242 -30.48 16.62 11.14
N THR A 243 -31.42 16.57 12.09
CA THR A 243 -31.61 15.44 13.03
C THR A 243 -31.77 14.09 12.32
N TRP A 244 -32.45 14.04 11.17
CA TRP A 244 -32.68 12.81 10.40
C TRP A 244 -31.38 12.24 9.78
N GLN A 245 -30.50 13.10 9.23
CA GLN A 245 -29.21 12.66 8.71
C GLN A 245 -28.29 12.18 9.82
N ARG A 246 -28.29 12.88 10.94
CA ARG A 246 -27.56 12.50 12.16
C ARG A 246 -28.00 11.12 12.67
N GLN A 247 -29.30 10.85 12.75
CA GLN A 247 -29.82 9.54 13.15
C GLN A 247 -29.37 8.41 12.22
N ARG A 248 -29.39 8.63 10.90
CA ARG A 248 -28.90 7.65 9.93
C ARG A 248 -27.40 7.36 10.09
N LEU A 249 -26.57 8.39 10.32
CA LEU A 249 -25.15 8.23 10.58
C LEU A 249 -24.89 7.42 11.84
N THR A 250 -25.61 7.73 12.92
CA THR A 250 -25.49 7.00 14.19
C THR A 250 -25.93 5.54 14.05
N LEU A 251 -27.01 5.29 13.31
CA LEU A 251 -27.45 3.92 13.02
C LEU A 251 -26.41 3.15 12.20
N PHE A 252 -25.80 3.80 11.22
CA PHE A 252 -24.73 3.20 10.41
C PHE A 252 -23.52 2.85 11.27
N CYS A 253 -23.08 3.74 12.18
CA CYS A 253 -22.01 3.46 13.12
C CYS A 253 -22.32 2.27 14.02
N ARG A 254 -23.56 2.16 14.52
CA ARG A 254 -23.98 1.01 15.33
C ARG A 254 -23.91 -0.30 14.53
N VAL A 255 -24.35 -0.30 13.28
CA VAL A 255 -24.31 -1.49 12.41
C VAL A 255 -22.87 -1.92 12.12
N LEU A 256 -21.95 -0.95 11.94
CA LEU A 256 -20.54 -1.25 11.71
C LEU A 256 -19.80 -1.71 12.96
N LEU A 257 -20.25 -1.33 14.15
CA LEU A 257 -19.60 -1.67 15.41
C LEU A 257 -19.53 -3.18 15.63
N TYR A 258 -20.61 -3.91 15.36
CA TYR A 258 -20.65 -5.35 15.57
C TYR A 258 -19.61 -6.11 14.75
N PRO A 259 -19.55 -5.97 13.40
CA PRO A 259 -18.52 -6.64 12.63
C PRO A 259 -17.10 -6.12 12.93
N ALA A 260 -16.93 -4.83 13.29
CA ALA A 260 -15.64 -4.30 13.65
C ALA A 260 -15.07 -4.95 14.91
N VAL A 261 -15.90 -5.12 15.95
CA VAL A 261 -15.49 -5.77 17.21
C VAL A 261 -15.33 -7.27 17.01
N LEU A 262 -16.15 -7.90 16.16
CA LEU A 262 -16.04 -9.34 15.88
C LEU A 262 -14.73 -9.69 15.17
N CYS A 263 -14.23 -8.79 14.32
CA CYS A 263 -12.99 -8.98 13.58
C CYS A 263 -11.72 -8.59 14.36
N LEU A 264 -11.85 -7.97 15.53
CA LEU A 264 -10.74 -7.57 16.39
C LEU A 264 -10.27 -8.72 17.26
#